data_e422a175bf21d59017e9749570b23d3f
#
_entry.id   e422a175bf21d59017e9749570b23d3f
#
_cell.length_a   1.000
_cell.length_b   1.000
_cell.length_c   1.000
_cell.angle_alpha   90.00
_cell.angle_beta   90.00
_cell.angle_gamma   90.00
#
_symmetry.space_group_name_H-M   'P 1'
#
loop_
_entity.id
_entity.type
_entity.pdbx_description
1 polymer ?
#
loop_
_entity_poly.entity_id
_entity_poly.type
_entity_poly.pdbx_seq_one_letter_code
_entity_poly.pdbx_strand_id
1 'polypeptide(L)'
;MKYEFSTAISSFCAITGLSSAMAQVKAAGYDSFDFPFSVYSVGFQAPMVQQDWRSFLRSVKELCRQLELPVSQGHAPWLQDIPSDFHYVSPDELYHRCIEAAAYLGCKHLIFHPVRLRERIDSLSLKERIHDWNVRWFHELIRTAENYDVYINLENTFDSHFVQKAGDPSYPYTTGEDMLRLLRDIGSDRIRLCLDTGHANNSHRDIPAMIYSMKGELATLHLNDNFGLKEGSFSDIHLFPGKGQISWAPIMKALQDISYKGIYNIEPIDSLPKVDDGERIRLLAHGREKLKEMLSLQQV
;
A
#
# COMPACT_ATOMS: atom_id res chain seq x y z
N MET A 1 -0.96 1.50 -24.98
CA MET A 1 -0.57 2.24 -23.76
C MET A 1 0.52 1.43 -23.07
N LYS A 2 1.61 2.03 -22.57
CA LYS A 2 2.63 1.28 -21.83
C LYS A 2 2.22 1.30 -20.35
N TYR A 3 1.96 0.14 -19.78
CA TYR A 3 1.68 -0.01 -18.33
C TYR A 3 3.01 -0.08 -17.57
N GLU A 4 3.03 0.47 -16.36
CA GLU A 4 4.13 0.31 -15.40
C GLU A 4 3.75 -0.72 -14.36
N PHE A 5 4.57 -1.78 -14.22
CA PHE A 5 4.36 -2.86 -13.28
C PHE A 5 5.35 -2.77 -12.13
N SER A 6 4.81 -2.78 -10.92
CA SER A 6 5.55 -2.73 -9.67
C SER A 6 5.17 -3.92 -8.77
N THR A 7 5.96 -4.18 -7.75
CA THR A 7 5.61 -5.17 -6.72
C THR A 7 6.14 -4.76 -5.36
N ALA A 8 5.38 -5.09 -4.31
CA ALA A 8 5.82 -4.95 -2.93
C ALA A 8 6.88 -6.02 -2.60
N ILE A 9 7.88 -5.62 -1.83
CA ILE A 9 8.98 -6.51 -1.39
C ILE A 9 9.00 -6.74 0.12
N SER A 10 8.05 -6.17 0.86
CA SER A 10 7.99 -6.18 2.33
C SER A 10 8.14 -7.56 2.94
N SER A 11 7.44 -8.55 2.39
CA SER A 11 7.36 -9.90 2.94
C SER A 11 8.66 -10.72 2.84
N PHE A 12 9.48 -10.45 1.84
CA PHE A 12 10.68 -11.25 1.62
C PHE A 12 12.00 -10.49 1.75
N CYS A 13 12.00 -9.15 1.67
CA CYS A 13 13.22 -8.38 1.88
C CYS A 13 13.80 -8.50 3.30
N ALA A 14 12.95 -8.72 4.31
CA ALA A 14 13.38 -8.99 5.68
C ALA A 14 14.11 -10.35 5.82
N ILE A 15 13.83 -11.31 4.92
CA ILE A 15 14.40 -12.67 4.92
C ILE A 15 15.66 -12.72 4.05
N THR A 16 15.59 -12.15 2.85
CA THR A 16 16.66 -12.26 1.84
C THR A 16 17.66 -11.11 1.87
N GLY A 17 17.31 -10.04 2.57
CA GLY A 17 17.99 -8.75 2.50
C GLY A 17 17.54 -7.90 1.31
N LEU A 18 17.64 -6.58 1.45
CA LEU A 18 17.12 -5.62 0.47
C LEU A 18 17.76 -5.80 -0.92
N SER A 19 19.07 -5.91 -1.00
CA SER A 19 19.79 -6.04 -2.28
C SER A 19 19.35 -7.28 -3.06
N SER A 20 19.20 -8.41 -2.37
CA SER A 20 18.72 -9.67 -2.99
C SER A 20 17.25 -9.53 -3.44
N ALA A 21 16.39 -8.96 -2.60
CA ALA A 21 14.99 -8.75 -2.94
C ALA A 21 14.84 -7.88 -4.20
N MET A 22 15.55 -6.75 -4.27
CA MET A 22 15.54 -5.87 -5.44
C MET A 22 16.07 -6.57 -6.69
N ALA A 23 17.15 -7.35 -6.58
CA ALA A 23 17.70 -8.12 -7.70
C ALA A 23 16.70 -9.16 -8.24
N GLN A 24 15.94 -9.80 -7.36
CA GLN A 24 14.89 -10.76 -7.73
C GLN A 24 13.72 -10.09 -8.46
N VAL A 25 13.30 -8.90 -8.00
CA VAL A 25 12.26 -8.09 -8.68
C VAL A 25 12.72 -7.70 -10.07
N LYS A 26 13.95 -7.22 -10.20
CA LYS A 26 14.54 -6.89 -11.51
C LYS A 26 14.61 -8.10 -12.44
N ALA A 27 15.08 -9.24 -11.94
CA ALA A 27 15.16 -10.49 -12.69
C ALA A 27 13.78 -11.00 -13.14
N ALA A 28 12.73 -10.73 -12.36
CA ALA A 28 11.34 -11.04 -12.70
C ALA A 28 10.72 -10.06 -13.73
N GLY A 29 11.45 -9.01 -14.12
CA GLY A 29 11.10 -8.11 -15.21
C GLY A 29 10.18 -6.95 -14.81
N TYR A 30 10.03 -6.64 -13.53
CA TYR A 30 9.28 -5.45 -13.07
C TYR A 30 9.98 -4.15 -13.48
N ASP A 31 9.19 -3.10 -13.70
CA ASP A 31 9.68 -1.78 -14.08
C ASP A 31 10.15 -0.99 -12.84
N SER A 32 9.56 -1.25 -11.67
CA SER A 32 9.79 -0.56 -10.41
C SER A 32 9.39 -1.45 -9.23
N PHE A 33 9.55 -0.95 -8.01
CA PHE A 33 9.09 -1.65 -6.80
C PHE A 33 8.51 -0.71 -5.77
N ASP A 34 7.71 -1.28 -4.86
CA ASP A 34 7.19 -0.63 -3.67
C ASP A 34 8.19 -0.78 -2.53
N PHE A 35 8.67 0.37 -2.00
CA PHE A 35 9.66 0.38 -0.94
C PHE A 35 9.01 0.24 0.45
N PRO A 36 9.36 -0.79 1.23
CA PRO A 36 8.72 -1.07 2.50
C PRO A 36 9.30 -0.23 3.64
N PHE A 37 8.96 1.07 3.73
CA PHE A 37 9.36 1.90 4.87
C PHE A 37 8.91 1.27 6.19
N SER A 38 7.77 0.58 6.21
CA SER A 38 7.28 -0.17 7.37
C SER A 38 8.31 -1.15 7.94
N VAL A 39 8.98 -1.93 7.08
CA VAL A 39 10.00 -2.92 7.50
C VAL A 39 11.23 -2.24 8.08
N TYR A 40 11.62 -1.09 7.53
CA TYR A 40 12.84 -0.37 7.93
C TYR A 40 12.60 0.71 8.99
N SER A 41 11.39 0.83 9.49
CA SER A 41 10.98 1.82 10.51
C SER A 41 10.61 1.20 11.85
N VAL A 42 10.36 -0.11 11.93
CA VAL A 42 9.88 -0.77 13.14
C VAL A 42 11.00 -1.58 13.79
N GLY A 43 11.24 -1.34 15.09
CA GLY A 43 12.29 -1.99 15.89
C GLY A 43 13.51 -1.10 16.16
N PHE A 44 14.18 -1.35 17.30
CA PHE A 44 15.31 -0.51 17.77
C PHE A 44 16.50 -0.45 16.80
N GLN A 45 16.71 -1.46 15.98
CA GLN A 45 17.79 -1.51 15.02
C GLN A 45 17.36 -1.11 13.61
N ALA A 46 16.09 -0.74 13.44
CA ALA A 46 15.58 -0.36 12.14
C ALA A 46 16.31 0.89 11.62
N PRO A 47 16.79 0.89 10.37
CA PRO A 47 17.61 1.98 9.86
C PRO A 47 16.94 3.36 9.94
N MET A 48 15.64 3.44 9.70
CA MET A 48 14.92 4.71 9.67
C MET A 48 14.79 5.39 11.05
N VAL A 49 14.96 4.65 12.15
CA VAL A 49 14.92 5.23 13.50
C VAL A 49 16.30 5.66 14.00
N GLN A 50 17.40 5.29 13.32
CA GLN A 50 18.75 5.65 13.71
C GLN A 50 19.08 7.12 13.41
N GLN A 51 20.13 7.65 14.04
CA GLN A 51 20.60 9.02 13.78
C GLN A 51 21.16 9.18 12.36
N ASP A 52 21.81 8.16 11.83
CA ASP A 52 22.44 8.15 10.52
C ASP A 52 21.55 7.53 9.41
N TRP A 53 20.23 7.51 9.58
CA TRP A 53 19.26 6.93 8.67
C TRP A 53 19.44 7.36 7.19
N ARG A 54 19.97 8.57 6.97
CA ARG A 54 20.27 9.02 5.60
C ARG A 54 21.42 8.23 4.94
N SER A 55 22.30 7.59 5.73
CA SER A 55 23.34 6.70 5.21
C SER A 55 22.72 5.44 4.60
N PHE A 56 21.71 4.88 5.26
CA PHE A 56 20.93 3.78 4.73
C PHE A 56 20.27 4.16 3.39
N LEU A 57 19.65 5.33 3.30
CA LEU A 57 19.01 5.78 2.05
C LEU A 57 20.01 5.97 0.90
N ARG A 58 21.24 6.43 1.18
CA ARG A 58 22.29 6.49 0.15
C ARG A 58 22.59 5.11 -0.44
N SER A 59 22.66 4.09 0.41
CA SER A 59 22.85 2.70 -0.04
C SER A 59 21.68 2.20 -0.87
N VAL A 60 20.45 2.49 -0.47
CA VAL A 60 19.23 2.14 -1.24
C VAL A 60 19.25 2.81 -2.62
N LYS A 61 19.53 4.11 -2.66
CA LYS A 61 19.57 4.88 -3.92
C LYS A 61 20.63 4.35 -4.88
N GLU A 62 21.78 3.96 -4.36
CA GLU A 62 22.84 3.35 -5.16
C GLU A 62 22.43 1.99 -5.72
N LEU A 63 21.75 1.15 -4.93
CA LEU A 63 21.17 -0.12 -5.40
C LEU A 63 20.12 0.11 -6.51
N CYS A 64 19.23 1.09 -6.34
CA CYS A 64 18.27 1.46 -7.38
C CYS A 64 18.97 1.83 -8.69
N ARG A 65 20.06 2.62 -8.60
CA ARG A 65 20.85 3.02 -9.77
C ARG A 65 21.55 1.83 -10.43
N GLN A 66 22.20 0.97 -9.65
CA GLN A 66 22.93 -0.20 -10.16
C GLN A 66 22.02 -1.21 -10.85
N LEU A 67 20.82 -1.42 -10.30
CA LEU A 67 19.83 -2.37 -10.83
C LEU A 67 18.93 -1.72 -11.90
N GLU A 68 19.02 -0.41 -12.12
CA GLU A 68 18.06 0.34 -12.95
C GLU A 68 16.62 0.00 -12.56
N LEU A 69 16.35 0.01 -11.23
CA LEU A 69 15.06 -0.34 -10.65
C LEU A 69 14.62 0.80 -9.72
N PRO A 70 13.78 1.73 -10.19
CA PRO A 70 13.30 2.86 -9.39
C PRO A 70 12.27 2.43 -8.34
N VAL A 71 12.12 3.25 -7.30
CA VAL A 71 11.01 3.19 -6.35
C VAL A 71 9.82 3.93 -6.95
N SER A 72 8.72 3.24 -7.19
CA SER A 72 7.50 3.85 -7.76
C SER A 72 6.55 4.36 -6.69
N GLN A 73 6.39 3.61 -5.64
CA GLN A 73 5.62 3.94 -4.45
C GLN A 73 6.30 3.36 -3.21
N GLY A 74 5.89 3.77 -2.02
CA GLY A 74 6.42 3.23 -0.80
C GLY A 74 5.34 3.16 0.27
N HIS A 75 5.48 2.22 1.19
CA HIS A 75 4.51 1.97 2.25
C HIS A 75 5.03 2.46 3.59
N ALA A 76 4.38 3.48 4.17
CA ALA A 76 4.69 3.99 5.51
C ALA A 76 4.36 2.95 6.59
N PRO A 77 5.01 3.00 7.77
CA PRO A 77 4.66 2.11 8.88
C PRO A 77 3.23 2.38 9.37
N TRP A 78 2.56 1.32 9.83
CA TRP A 78 1.29 1.48 10.53
C TRP A 78 1.54 2.15 11.88
N LEU A 79 0.76 3.16 12.24
CA LEU A 79 0.90 3.82 13.55
C LEU A 79 0.80 2.85 14.72
N GLN A 80 -0.03 1.83 14.57
CA GLN A 80 -0.26 0.80 15.59
C GLN A 80 0.94 -0.15 15.79
N ASP A 81 1.84 -0.23 14.81
CA ASP A 81 3.02 -1.10 14.86
C ASP A 81 4.27 -0.36 15.37
N ILE A 82 4.18 0.96 15.55
CA ILE A 82 5.26 1.74 16.13
C ILE A 82 5.16 1.63 17.64
N PRO A 83 6.17 1.04 18.34
CA PRO A 83 6.17 0.95 19.79
C PRO A 83 6.16 2.34 20.43
N SER A 84 5.38 2.49 21.51
CA SER A 84 5.24 3.77 22.23
C SER A 84 6.50 4.20 22.99
N ASP A 85 7.49 3.31 23.13
CA ASP A 85 8.75 3.51 23.86
C ASP A 85 9.97 3.71 22.96
N PHE A 86 9.76 4.20 21.73
CA PHE A 86 10.86 4.60 20.86
C PHE A 86 11.64 5.77 21.44
N HIS A 87 12.87 5.51 21.91
CA HIS A 87 13.71 6.51 22.55
C HIS A 87 14.45 7.43 21.58
N TYR A 88 14.52 7.12 20.28
CA TYR A 88 15.37 7.85 19.31
C TYR A 88 14.60 8.75 18.35
N VAL A 89 13.35 8.44 18.10
CA VAL A 89 12.48 9.21 17.21
C VAL A 89 11.00 9.03 17.61
N SER A 90 10.25 10.12 17.68
CA SER A 90 8.80 10.00 17.90
C SER A 90 8.11 9.42 16.67
N PRO A 91 6.92 8.80 16.83
CA PRO A 91 6.13 8.37 15.68
C PRO A 91 5.91 9.48 14.64
N ASP A 92 5.60 10.69 15.09
CA ASP A 92 5.39 11.83 14.20
C ASP A 92 6.65 12.17 13.40
N GLU A 93 7.82 12.28 14.06
CA GLU A 93 9.07 12.51 13.37
C GLU A 93 9.40 11.38 12.37
N LEU A 94 9.06 10.13 12.70
CA LEU A 94 9.30 9.00 11.81
C LEU A 94 8.51 9.12 10.50
N TYR A 95 7.27 9.60 10.55
CA TYR A 95 6.49 9.84 9.34
C TYR A 95 7.07 10.98 8.49
N HIS A 96 7.53 12.05 9.13
CA HIS A 96 8.24 13.13 8.42
C HIS A 96 9.53 12.59 7.75
N ARG A 97 10.28 11.73 8.42
CA ARG A 97 11.45 11.04 7.83
C ARG A 97 11.06 10.15 6.65
N CYS A 98 9.94 9.43 6.72
CA CYS A 98 9.46 8.60 5.61
C CYS A 98 9.13 9.46 4.38
N ILE A 99 8.51 10.63 4.55
CA ILE A 99 8.23 11.57 3.45
C ILE A 99 9.53 12.11 2.84
N GLU A 100 10.49 12.56 3.67
CA GLU A 100 11.80 13.00 3.19
C GLU A 100 12.53 11.87 2.46
N ALA A 101 12.49 10.67 3.00
CA ALA A 101 13.13 9.49 2.42
C ALA A 101 12.52 9.09 1.08
N ALA A 102 11.19 9.14 0.96
CA ALA A 102 10.49 8.90 -0.30
C ALA A 102 10.99 9.88 -1.37
N ALA A 103 11.00 11.17 -1.07
CA ALA A 103 11.52 12.18 -1.98
C ALA A 103 12.98 11.94 -2.37
N TYR A 104 13.84 11.61 -1.38
CA TYR A 104 15.25 11.33 -1.64
C TYR A 104 15.45 10.14 -2.59
N LEU A 105 14.62 9.10 -2.47
CA LEU A 105 14.65 7.93 -3.35
C LEU A 105 13.99 8.19 -4.73
N GLY A 106 13.33 9.34 -4.91
CA GLY A 106 12.59 9.68 -6.13
C GLY A 106 11.18 9.11 -6.18
N CYS A 107 10.70 8.59 -5.05
CA CYS A 107 9.35 8.08 -4.89
C CYS A 107 8.37 9.23 -4.67
N LYS A 108 7.36 9.36 -5.53
CA LYS A 108 6.35 10.42 -5.45
C LYS A 108 5.12 10.03 -4.64
N HIS A 109 4.90 8.74 -4.41
CA HIS A 109 3.70 8.20 -3.81
C HIS A 109 4.05 7.42 -2.54
N LEU A 110 3.71 7.97 -1.37
CA LEU A 110 3.89 7.31 -0.09
C LEU A 110 2.52 6.91 0.47
N ILE A 111 2.32 5.62 0.69
CA ILE A 111 1.06 5.04 1.09
C ILE A 111 0.96 5.04 2.61
N PHE A 112 -0.19 5.48 3.10
CA PHE A 112 -0.55 5.56 4.50
C PHE A 112 -1.89 4.88 4.76
N HIS A 113 -1.96 4.13 5.83
CA HIS A 113 -3.24 3.69 6.36
C HIS A 113 -3.84 4.78 7.26
N PRO A 114 -5.11 5.15 7.05
CA PRO A 114 -5.84 5.90 8.06
C PRO A 114 -5.84 5.13 9.38
N VAL A 115 -5.69 5.86 10.48
CA VAL A 115 -5.74 5.25 11.81
C VAL A 115 -7.13 4.69 12.07
N ARG A 116 -7.15 3.50 12.64
CA ARG A 116 -8.34 2.77 13.07
C ARG A 116 -8.14 2.26 14.49
N LEU A 117 -9.20 2.04 15.21
CA LEU A 117 -9.12 1.35 16.50
C LEU A 117 -9.07 -0.17 16.29
N ARG A 118 -8.37 -0.86 17.18
CA ARG A 118 -8.39 -2.33 17.23
C ARG A 118 -9.71 -2.88 17.80
N GLU A 119 -10.48 -2.01 18.45
CA GLU A 119 -11.78 -2.34 19.05
C GLU A 119 -12.91 -2.06 18.05
N ARG A 120 -14.04 -2.77 18.24
CA ARG A 120 -15.23 -2.55 17.44
C ARG A 120 -15.73 -1.11 17.61
N ILE A 121 -16.00 -0.44 16.51
CA ILE A 121 -16.64 0.87 16.52
C ILE A 121 -18.15 0.67 16.64
N ASP A 122 -18.67 0.90 17.83
CA ASP A 122 -20.07 0.63 18.19
C ASP A 122 -20.98 1.88 18.12
N SER A 123 -20.40 3.04 17.84
CA SER A 123 -21.16 4.30 17.78
C SER A 123 -20.71 5.23 16.66
N LEU A 124 -21.66 5.99 16.11
CA LEU A 124 -21.36 7.04 15.14
C LEU A 124 -20.44 8.12 15.73
N SER A 125 -20.57 8.46 17.01
CA SER A 125 -19.71 9.46 17.66
C SER A 125 -18.26 9.01 17.72
N LEU A 126 -18.00 7.72 17.91
CA LEU A 126 -16.65 7.18 17.89
C LEU A 126 -16.07 7.18 16.46
N LYS A 127 -16.88 6.82 15.46
CA LYS A 127 -16.49 6.91 14.04
C LYS A 127 -16.10 8.34 13.65
N GLU A 128 -16.88 9.34 14.04
CA GLU A 128 -16.57 10.75 13.78
C GLU A 128 -15.30 11.20 14.50
N ARG A 129 -15.09 10.81 15.75
CA ARG A 129 -13.85 11.15 16.49
C ARG A 129 -12.60 10.56 15.85
N ILE A 130 -12.68 9.33 15.32
CA ILE A 130 -11.57 8.70 14.56
C ILE A 130 -11.34 9.49 13.27
N HIS A 131 -12.40 9.88 12.58
CA HIS A 131 -12.33 10.69 11.38
C HIS A 131 -11.64 12.03 11.65
N ASP A 132 -12.10 12.79 12.64
CA ASP A 132 -11.52 14.09 13.04
C ASP A 132 -10.04 13.94 13.45
N TRP A 133 -9.69 12.82 14.08
CA TRP A 133 -8.31 12.54 14.44
C TRP A 133 -7.46 12.33 13.19
N ASN A 134 -7.92 11.54 12.23
CA ASN A 134 -7.21 11.32 10.96
C ASN A 134 -7.04 12.62 10.18
N VAL A 135 -8.10 13.43 10.08
CA VAL A 135 -8.03 14.74 9.40
C VAL A 135 -6.91 15.59 10.02
N ARG A 136 -6.89 15.75 11.35
CA ARG A 136 -5.85 16.52 12.04
C ARG A 136 -4.45 15.95 11.84
N TRP A 137 -4.30 14.63 11.95
CA TRP A 137 -3.02 13.97 11.81
C TRP A 137 -2.44 14.15 10.40
N PHE A 138 -3.24 13.96 9.37
CA PHE A 138 -2.77 14.18 8.01
C PHE A 138 -2.47 15.66 7.72
N HIS A 139 -3.20 16.60 8.31
CA HIS A 139 -2.87 18.02 8.20
C HIS A 139 -1.46 18.35 8.68
N GLU A 140 -0.98 17.70 9.73
CA GLU A 140 0.40 17.89 10.23
C GLU A 140 1.45 17.42 9.24
N LEU A 141 1.16 16.39 8.44
CA LEU A 141 2.07 15.82 7.45
C LEU A 141 2.08 16.59 6.11
N ILE A 142 1.01 17.32 5.77
CA ILE A 142 0.84 17.99 4.47
C ILE A 142 2.01 18.93 4.17
N ARG A 143 2.40 19.77 5.13
CA ARG A 143 3.49 20.74 4.92
C ARG A 143 4.79 20.04 4.54
N THR A 144 5.08 18.91 5.13
CA THR A 144 6.27 18.12 4.80
C THR A 144 6.11 17.51 3.40
N ALA A 145 4.95 16.97 3.08
CA ALA A 145 4.65 16.42 1.76
C ALA A 145 4.78 17.47 0.65
N GLU A 146 4.32 18.70 0.89
CA GLU A 146 4.48 19.85 -0.02
C GLU A 146 5.95 20.22 -0.21
N ASN A 147 6.72 20.35 0.87
CA ASN A 147 8.13 20.74 0.84
C ASN A 147 9.00 19.74 0.07
N TYR A 148 8.65 18.46 0.13
CA TYR A 148 9.38 17.37 -0.52
C TYR A 148 8.75 16.91 -1.84
N ASP A 149 7.65 17.52 -2.28
CA ASP A 149 6.92 17.16 -3.50
C ASP A 149 6.53 15.67 -3.55
N VAL A 150 5.98 15.17 -2.44
CA VAL A 150 5.47 13.81 -2.27
C VAL A 150 3.95 13.85 -2.10
N TYR A 151 3.27 12.84 -2.63
CA TYR A 151 1.85 12.60 -2.39
C TYR A 151 1.67 11.59 -1.26
N ILE A 152 0.79 11.89 -0.33
CA ILE A 152 0.27 10.97 0.67
C ILE A 152 -0.90 10.24 0.05
N ASN A 153 -0.80 8.92 -0.09
CA ASN A 153 -1.85 8.11 -0.68
C ASN A 153 -2.56 7.33 0.43
N LEU A 154 -3.82 7.66 0.67
CA LEU A 154 -4.64 7.00 1.69
C LEU A 154 -5.12 5.66 1.16
N GLU A 155 -4.83 4.59 1.87
CA GLU A 155 -5.23 3.23 1.50
C GLU A 155 -6.50 2.82 2.23
N ASN A 156 -7.45 2.18 1.51
CA ASN A 156 -8.62 1.61 2.13
C ASN A 156 -8.26 0.47 3.08
N THR A 157 -8.96 0.41 4.20
CA THR A 157 -8.74 -0.57 5.26
C THR A 157 -9.74 -1.73 5.17
N PHE A 158 -9.54 -2.74 6.02
CA PHE A 158 -10.50 -3.81 6.27
C PHE A 158 -10.63 -4.05 7.78
N ASP A 159 -11.71 -4.70 8.20
CA ASP A 159 -11.89 -5.12 9.58
C ASP A 159 -11.32 -6.52 9.79
N SER A 160 -10.22 -6.60 10.52
CA SER A 160 -9.56 -7.87 10.85
C SER A 160 -10.17 -8.59 12.06
N HIS A 161 -11.03 -7.93 12.82
CA HIS A 161 -11.51 -8.47 14.09
C HIS A 161 -12.93 -8.99 14.05
N PHE A 162 -13.72 -8.55 13.08
CA PHE A 162 -15.13 -8.93 12.98
C PHE A 162 -15.48 -9.19 11.53
N VAL A 163 -15.99 -10.37 11.23
CA VAL A 163 -16.67 -10.62 9.96
C VAL A 163 -17.88 -9.73 9.93
N GLN A 164 -17.81 -8.70 9.12
CA GLN A 164 -18.94 -7.83 8.90
C GLN A 164 -19.94 -8.51 7.95
N LYS A 165 -21.21 -8.30 8.22
CA LYS A 165 -22.20 -8.53 7.19
C LYS A 165 -21.94 -7.58 6.03
N ALA A 166 -22.09 -8.05 4.80
CA ALA A 166 -21.97 -7.19 3.64
C ALA A 166 -22.78 -5.89 3.86
N GLY A 167 -22.10 -4.74 3.75
CA GLY A 167 -22.74 -3.45 3.95
C GLY A 167 -22.77 -2.92 5.40
N ASP A 168 -22.11 -3.57 6.38
CA ASP A 168 -22.00 -3.00 7.73
C ASP A 168 -21.23 -1.67 7.69
N PRO A 169 -21.84 -0.53 8.07
CA PRO A 169 -21.21 0.78 8.03
C PRO A 169 -20.27 1.04 9.21
N SER A 170 -20.12 0.08 10.13
CA SER A 170 -19.46 0.30 11.42
C SER A 170 -17.95 0.48 11.32
N TYR A 171 -17.33 0.13 10.18
CA TYR A 171 -15.89 0.22 10.03
C TYR A 171 -15.48 1.33 9.04
N PRO A 172 -14.70 2.35 9.47
CA PRO A 172 -14.33 3.46 8.61
C PRO A 172 -13.32 3.04 7.54
N TYR A 173 -13.33 3.78 6.44
CA TYR A 173 -12.34 3.69 5.37
C TYR A 173 -12.32 2.36 4.60
N THR A 174 -13.43 1.64 4.61
CA THR A 174 -13.59 0.42 3.82
C THR A 174 -14.32 0.64 2.50
N THR A 175 -14.91 1.82 2.30
CA THR A 175 -15.67 2.20 1.10
C THR A 175 -15.01 3.36 0.35
N GLY A 176 -15.25 3.48 -0.96
CA GLY A 176 -14.82 4.64 -1.73
C GLY A 176 -15.39 5.96 -1.21
N GLU A 177 -16.61 5.95 -0.68
CA GLU A 177 -17.26 7.14 -0.09
C GLU A 177 -16.53 7.61 1.18
N ASP A 178 -16.21 6.70 2.11
CA ASP A 178 -15.45 7.03 3.33
C ASP A 178 -14.06 7.59 2.97
N MET A 179 -13.38 6.99 1.99
CA MET A 179 -12.07 7.44 1.51
C MET A 179 -12.14 8.84 0.88
N LEU A 180 -13.13 9.08 0.03
CA LEU A 180 -13.36 10.39 -0.59
C LEU A 180 -13.77 11.46 0.43
N ARG A 181 -14.52 11.07 1.47
CA ARG A 181 -14.83 11.97 2.58
C ARG A 181 -13.56 12.40 3.30
N LEU A 182 -12.71 11.45 3.67
CA LEU A 182 -11.45 11.76 4.35
C LEU A 182 -10.55 12.66 3.49
N LEU A 183 -10.41 12.36 2.20
CA LEU A 183 -9.64 13.18 1.27
C LEU A 183 -10.18 14.61 1.20
N ARG A 184 -11.50 14.79 1.06
CA ARG A 184 -12.13 16.13 1.01
C ARG A 184 -11.95 16.91 2.30
N ASP A 185 -12.11 16.24 3.44
CA ASP A 185 -12.07 16.90 4.76
C ASP A 185 -10.62 17.27 5.14
N ILE A 186 -9.60 16.54 4.64
CA ILE A 186 -8.19 16.97 4.70
C ILE A 186 -7.95 18.17 3.77
N GLY A 187 -8.54 18.20 2.59
CA GLY A 187 -8.58 19.37 1.70
C GLY A 187 -7.22 19.81 1.13
N SER A 188 -6.32 18.87 0.78
CA SER A 188 -5.01 19.19 0.21
C SER A 188 -4.78 18.47 -1.12
N ASP A 189 -4.16 19.17 -2.07
CA ASP A 189 -3.72 18.61 -3.36
C ASP A 189 -2.62 17.56 -3.20
N ARG A 190 -2.04 17.42 -2.02
CA ARG A 190 -1.01 16.40 -1.72
C ARG A 190 -1.59 15.08 -1.24
N ILE A 191 -2.91 15.01 -1.06
CA ILE A 191 -3.59 13.76 -0.69
C ILE A 191 -4.16 13.11 -1.94
N ARG A 192 -3.96 11.80 -2.07
CA ARG A 192 -4.50 10.94 -3.11
C ARG A 192 -4.99 9.64 -2.49
N LEU A 193 -5.54 8.74 -3.31
CA LEU A 193 -6.06 7.46 -2.84
C LEU A 193 -5.22 6.29 -3.39
N CYS A 194 -5.07 5.28 -2.55
CA CYS A 194 -4.61 3.94 -2.90
C CYS A 194 -5.77 2.96 -2.76
N LEU A 195 -5.99 2.11 -3.74
CA LEU A 195 -6.95 1.01 -3.64
C LEU A 195 -6.21 -0.31 -3.41
N ASP A 196 -6.45 -0.91 -2.25
CA ASP A 196 -6.14 -2.31 -2.00
C ASP A 196 -7.35 -3.19 -2.31
N THR A 197 -7.16 -4.14 -3.25
CA THR A 197 -8.22 -5.02 -3.73
C THR A 197 -8.57 -6.12 -2.74
N GLY A 198 -7.58 -6.60 -1.97
CA GLY A 198 -7.80 -7.61 -0.94
C GLY A 198 -8.54 -7.05 0.27
N HIS A 199 -8.18 -5.86 0.72
CA HIS A 199 -8.89 -5.16 1.79
C HIS A 199 -10.37 -4.91 1.41
N ALA A 200 -10.60 -4.49 0.16
CA ALA A 200 -11.97 -4.29 -0.33
C ALA A 200 -12.75 -5.61 -0.39
N ASN A 201 -12.13 -6.72 -0.85
CA ASN A 201 -12.75 -8.04 -0.87
C ASN A 201 -13.02 -8.58 0.55
N ASN A 202 -12.07 -8.42 1.48
CA ASN A 202 -12.23 -8.77 2.88
C ASN A 202 -13.39 -8.00 3.55
N SER A 203 -13.62 -6.78 3.11
CA SER A 203 -14.74 -5.93 3.57
C SER A 203 -16.02 -6.13 2.76
N HIS A 204 -16.09 -7.13 1.87
CA HIS A 204 -17.23 -7.41 1.00
C HIS A 204 -17.69 -6.21 0.16
N ARG A 205 -16.75 -5.42 -0.35
CA ARG A 205 -17.05 -4.22 -1.15
C ARG A 205 -17.07 -4.54 -2.65
N ASP A 206 -17.86 -3.77 -3.37
CA ASP A 206 -17.86 -3.78 -4.84
C ASP A 206 -16.64 -3.00 -5.33
N ILE A 207 -15.56 -3.71 -5.68
CA ILE A 207 -14.28 -3.12 -6.08
C ILE A 207 -14.42 -2.25 -7.35
N PRO A 208 -15.10 -2.71 -8.43
CA PRO A 208 -15.41 -1.86 -9.57
C PRO A 208 -16.12 -0.55 -9.20
N ALA A 209 -17.14 -0.61 -8.35
CA ALA A 209 -17.85 0.58 -7.89
C ALA A 209 -16.92 1.55 -7.11
N MET A 210 -16.02 1.01 -6.28
CA MET A 210 -14.99 1.83 -5.60
C MET A 210 -14.09 2.52 -6.62
N ILE A 211 -13.59 1.81 -7.64
CA ILE A 211 -12.74 2.39 -8.70
C ILE A 211 -13.46 3.54 -9.40
N TYR A 212 -14.73 3.34 -9.80
CA TYR A 212 -15.50 4.41 -10.45
C TYR A 212 -15.72 5.61 -9.52
N SER A 213 -16.02 5.39 -8.25
CA SER A 213 -16.24 6.48 -7.30
C SER A 213 -14.98 7.28 -7.01
N MET A 214 -13.80 6.62 -6.94
CA MET A 214 -12.49 7.24 -6.66
C MET A 214 -11.81 7.81 -7.90
N LYS A 215 -12.47 7.77 -9.08
CA LYS A 215 -11.95 8.31 -10.34
C LYS A 215 -11.42 9.74 -10.17
N GLY A 216 -10.19 9.97 -10.61
CA GLY A 216 -9.50 11.27 -10.52
C GLY A 216 -8.63 11.42 -9.28
N GLU A 217 -8.94 10.71 -8.21
CA GLU A 217 -8.15 10.73 -6.97
C GLU A 217 -7.33 9.44 -6.75
N LEU A 218 -7.66 8.38 -7.49
CA LEU A 218 -6.95 7.10 -7.41
C LEU A 218 -5.58 7.20 -8.09
N ALA A 219 -4.52 7.17 -7.30
CA ALA A 219 -3.15 7.35 -7.78
C ALA A 219 -2.31 6.07 -7.72
N THR A 220 -2.55 5.19 -6.75
CA THR A 220 -1.81 3.95 -6.56
C THR A 220 -2.74 2.77 -6.32
N LEU A 221 -2.21 1.56 -6.50
CA LEU A 221 -2.93 0.31 -6.31
C LEU A 221 -2.08 -0.65 -5.48
N HIS A 222 -2.73 -1.43 -4.61
CA HIS A 222 -2.25 -2.69 -4.09
C HIS A 222 -3.12 -3.81 -4.65
N LEU A 223 -2.59 -4.50 -5.65
CA LEU A 223 -3.30 -5.58 -6.34
C LEU A 223 -2.91 -6.90 -5.69
N ASN A 224 -3.78 -7.42 -4.88
CA ASN A 224 -3.65 -8.73 -4.27
C ASN A 224 -5.00 -9.45 -4.29
N ASP A 225 -4.99 -10.75 -4.11
CA ASP A 225 -6.17 -11.62 -4.11
C ASP A 225 -6.29 -12.37 -2.78
N ASN A 226 -7.49 -12.73 -2.40
CA ASN A 226 -7.76 -13.54 -1.23
C ASN A 226 -9.10 -14.28 -1.37
N PHE A 227 -9.48 -15.01 -0.32
CA PHE A 227 -10.73 -15.77 -0.29
C PHE A 227 -11.86 -15.04 0.46
N GLY A 228 -11.68 -13.74 0.75
CA GLY A 228 -12.56 -12.98 1.62
C GLY A 228 -12.48 -13.43 3.08
N LEU A 229 -12.88 -12.58 4.01
CA LEU A 229 -12.97 -12.96 5.41
C LEU A 229 -14.20 -13.83 5.63
N LYS A 230 -14.01 -14.94 6.34
CA LYS A 230 -15.08 -15.80 6.86
C LYS A 230 -15.20 -15.60 8.36
N GLU A 231 -16.37 -15.90 8.88
CA GLU A 231 -16.62 -15.86 10.33
C GLU A 231 -15.53 -16.64 11.09
N GLY A 232 -14.87 -15.99 12.05
CA GLY A 232 -13.75 -16.57 12.81
C GLY A 232 -12.38 -16.55 12.10
N SER A 233 -12.27 -15.96 10.91
CA SER A 233 -11.00 -15.77 10.20
C SER A 233 -10.44 -14.37 10.49
N PHE A 234 -9.14 -14.31 10.82
CA PHE A 234 -8.43 -13.06 11.15
C PHE A 234 -7.25 -12.79 10.22
N SER A 235 -7.21 -13.40 9.05
CA SER A 235 -6.03 -13.27 8.19
C SER A 235 -6.25 -12.33 7.02
N ASP A 236 -5.38 -11.35 6.96
CA ASP A 236 -5.17 -10.53 5.79
C ASP A 236 -4.22 -11.26 4.84
N ILE A 237 -4.78 -12.08 3.97
CA ILE A 237 -4.01 -12.90 3.03
C ILE A 237 -3.86 -12.11 1.73
N HIS A 238 -2.62 -11.94 1.29
CA HIS A 238 -2.26 -11.28 0.04
C HIS A 238 -1.66 -12.30 -0.94
N LEU A 239 -2.49 -12.84 -1.81
CA LEU A 239 -2.10 -13.74 -2.89
C LEU A 239 -1.85 -12.96 -4.19
N PHE A 240 -1.16 -13.57 -5.14
CA PHE A 240 -1.11 -13.03 -6.50
C PHE A 240 -2.50 -12.92 -7.11
N PRO A 241 -2.77 -11.88 -7.94
CA PRO A 241 -4.00 -11.76 -8.72
C PRO A 241 -4.37 -13.05 -9.46
N GLY A 242 -5.61 -13.52 -9.28
CA GLY A 242 -6.12 -14.76 -9.84
C GLY A 242 -5.80 -16.03 -9.04
N LYS A 243 -5.26 -15.91 -7.84
CA LYS A 243 -5.02 -17.05 -6.92
C LYS A 243 -6.04 -17.17 -5.79
N GLY A 244 -6.92 -16.19 -5.63
CA GLY A 244 -8.04 -16.16 -4.70
C GLY A 244 -9.38 -16.26 -5.43
N GLN A 245 -10.38 -15.52 -4.92
CA GLN A 245 -11.75 -15.51 -5.45
C GLN A 245 -12.18 -14.17 -6.07
N ILE A 246 -11.29 -13.18 -6.11
CA ILE A 246 -11.63 -11.86 -6.67
C ILE A 246 -11.90 -11.99 -8.19
N SER A 247 -13.01 -11.39 -8.63
CA SER A 247 -13.35 -11.31 -10.06
C SER A 247 -12.55 -10.19 -10.74
N TRP A 248 -11.46 -10.53 -11.41
CA TRP A 248 -10.51 -9.55 -11.94
C TRP A 248 -10.99 -8.83 -13.21
N ALA A 249 -11.77 -9.48 -14.07
CA ALA A 249 -12.19 -8.88 -15.34
C ALA A 249 -12.99 -7.57 -15.15
N PRO A 250 -13.97 -7.46 -14.23
CA PRO A 250 -14.65 -6.19 -13.96
C PRO A 250 -13.73 -5.11 -13.38
N ILE A 251 -12.73 -5.50 -12.57
CA ILE A 251 -11.73 -4.57 -11.99
C ILE A 251 -10.86 -3.96 -13.10
N MET A 252 -10.30 -4.81 -13.96
CA MET A 252 -9.47 -4.35 -15.08
C MET A 252 -10.27 -3.46 -16.03
N LYS A 253 -11.53 -3.82 -16.29
CA LYS A 253 -12.41 -2.98 -17.08
C LYS A 253 -12.65 -1.62 -16.42
N ALA A 254 -12.94 -1.57 -15.14
CA ALA A 254 -13.16 -0.31 -14.41
C ALA A 254 -11.92 0.59 -14.46
N LEU A 255 -10.71 0.03 -14.24
CA LEU A 255 -9.45 0.77 -14.35
C LEU A 255 -9.24 1.36 -15.76
N GLN A 256 -9.59 0.62 -16.80
CA GLN A 256 -9.53 1.12 -18.18
C GLN A 256 -10.57 2.20 -18.47
N ASP A 257 -11.82 2.00 -18.02
CA ASP A 257 -12.91 2.95 -18.21
C ASP A 257 -12.62 4.31 -17.57
N ILE A 258 -11.95 4.32 -16.42
CA ILE A 258 -11.48 5.56 -15.79
C ILE A 258 -10.17 6.10 -16.41
N SER A 259 -9.62 5.39 -17.39
CA SER A 259 -8.31 5.70 -17.98
C SER A 259 -7.17 5.78 -16.94
N TYR A 260 -7.14 4.83 -16.00
CA TYR A 260 -6.10 4.79 -14.98
C TYR A 260 -4.70 4.76 -15.59
N LYS A 261 -3.83 5.67 -15.17
CA LYS A 261 -2.45 5.84 -15.67
C LYS A 261 -1.38 5.66 -14.60
N GLY A 262 -1.80 5.29 -13.39
CA GLY A 262 -0.89 5.05 -12.29
C GLY A 262 -0.18 3.70 -12.40
N ILE A 263 0.42 3.31 -11.30
CA ILE A 263 1.27 2.13 -11.16
C ILE A 263 0.40 0.91 -10.86
N TYR A 264 0.62 -0.17 -11.60
CA TYR A 264 0.00 -1.46 -11.34
C TYR A 264 0.90 -2.25 -10.38
N ASN A 265 0.75 -2.00 -9.09
CA ASN A 265 1.55 -2.65 -8.06
C ASN A 265 0.89 -3.94 -7.57
N ILE A 266 1.62 -5.06 -7.61
CA ILE A 266 1.18 -6.34 -7.02
C ILE A 266 1.74 -6.44 -5.61
N GLU A 267 0.91 -6.84 -4.66
CA GLU A 267 1.31 -6.99 -3.26
C GLU A 267 1.12 -8.43 -2.74
N PRO A 268 1.99 -9.38 -3.13
CA PRO A 268 1.82 -10.80 -2.84
C PRO A 268 2.56 -11.23 -1.56
N ILE A 269 2.13 -10.74 -0.40
CA ILE A 269 2.84 -10.91 0.88
C ILE A 269 2.96 -12.37 1.29
N ASP A 270 1.91 -13.18 1.13
CA ASP A 270 1.85 -14.54 1.69
C ASP A 270 2.49 -15.62 0.82
N SER A 271 2.69 -15.33 -0.45
CA SER A 271 3.16 -16.31 -1.42
C SER A 271 4.68 -16.48 -1.48
N LEU A 272 5.44 -15.46 -1.08
CA LEU A 272 6.86 -15.33 -1.39
C LEU A 272 7.85 -15.75 -0.27
N PRO A 273 7.52 -15.62 1.02
CA PRO A 273 8.50 -15.90 2.10
C PRO A 273 8.94 -17.36 2.21
N LYS A 274 8.11 -18.28 1.74
CA LYS A 274 8.24 -19.73 1.99
C LYS A 274 8.99 -20.49 0.89
N VAL A 275 9.50 -19.79 -0.12
CA VAL A 275 10.13 -20.41 -1.30
C VAL A 275 11.58 -19.95 -1.45
N ASP A 276 12.40 -20.73 -2.18
CA ASP A 276 13.76 -20.31 -2.52
C ASP A 276 13.78 -19.16 -3.54
N ASP A 277 14.95 -18.56 -3.73
CA ASP A 277 15.13 -17.39 -4.58
C ASP A 277 14.74 -17.63 -6.04
N GLY A 278 15.07 -18.82 -6.58
CA GLY A 278 14.74 -19.18 -7.96
C GLY A 278 13.23 -19.34 -8.16
N GLU A 279 12.55 -19.98 -7.22
CA GLU A 279 11.09 -20.10 -7.24
C GLU A 279 10.41 -18.74 -7.05
N ARG A 280 10.95 -17.90 -6.16
CA ARG A 280 10.43 -16.54 -5.93
C ARG A 280 10.48 -15.69 -7.20
N ILE A 281 11.60 -15.73 -7.95
CA ILE A 281 11.71 -15.04 -9.23
C ILE A 281 10.66 -15.55 -10.22
N ARG A 282 10.45 -16.89 -10.30
CA ARG A 282 9.43 -17.46 -11.18
C ARG A 282 8.03 -17.04 -10.81
N LEU A 283 7.69 -17.04 -9.52
CA LEU A 283 6.37 -16.57 -9.02
C LEU A 283 6.13 -15.10 -9.32
N LEU A 284 7.11 -14.25 -9.07
CA LEU A 284 7.06 -12.82 -9.37
C LEU A 284 6.85 -12.59 -10.88
N ALA A 285 7.65 -13.24 -11.73
CA ALA A 285 7.52 -13.13 -13.18
C ALA A 285 6.14 -13.61 -13.67
N HIS A 286 5.66 -14.75 -13.14
CA HIS A 286 4.33 -15.28 -13.48
C HIS A 286 3.22 -14.31 -13.07
N GLY A 287 3.29 -13.73 -11.86
CA GLY A 287 2.30 -12.75 -11.37
C GLY A 287 2.23 -11.52 -12.28
N ARG A 288 3.40 -11.00 -12.68
CA ARG A 288 3.49 -9.89 -13.63
C ARG A 288 2.86 -10.21 -15.01
N GLU A 289 3.22 -11.34 -15.59
CA GLU A 289 2.66 -11.75 -16.90
C GLU A 289 1.15 -12.00 -16.80
N LYS A 290 0.67 -12.58 -15.70
CA LYS A 290 -0.75 -12.77 -15.46
C LYS A 290 -1.53 -11.45 -15.42
N LEU A 291 -0.98 -10.45 -14.74
CA LEU A 291 -1.58 -9.11 -14.71
C LEU A 291 -1.62 -8.45 -16.11
N LYS A 292 -0.56 -8.63 -16.91
CA LYS A 292 -0.55 -8.17 -18.32
C LYS A 292 -1.62 -8.84 -19.16
N GLU A 293 -1.80 -10.16 -19.00
CA GLU A 293 -2.88 -10.90 -19.67
C GLU A 293 -4.26 -10.34 -19.30
N MET A 294 -4.51 -10.13 -18.00
CA MET A 294 -5.78 -9.58 -17.51
C MET A 294 -6.08 -8.20 -18.12
N LEU A 295 -5.07 -7.34 -18.25
CA LEU A 295 -5.20 -6.02 -18.87
C LEU A 295 -5.40 -6.10 -20.40
N SER A 296 -4.76 -7.06 -21.08
CA SER A 296 -4.88 -7.20 -22.55
C SER A 296 -6.22 -7.74 -22.97
N LEU A 297 -6.85 -8.65 -22.21
CA LEU A 297 -8.16 -9.23 -22.49
C LEU A 297 -9.30 -8.19 -22.51
N GLN A 298 -9.08 -7.01 -21.97
CA GLN A 298 -10.07 -5.92 -21.95
C GLN A 298 -9.91 -4.96 -23.14
N GLN A 299 -8.95 -5.19 -24.04
CA GLN A 299 -8.69 -4.31 -25.20
C GLN A 299 -9.40 -4.80 -26.48
N VAL A 300 -10.19 -5.87 -26.39
CA VAL A 300 -11.01 -6.46 -27.45
C VAL A 300 -12.45 -6.04 -27.19
#